data_289342cf6c76a747b2a5e4f9c0bb50b0
#
_entry.id   289342cf6c76a747b2a5e4f9c0bb50b0
#
_cell.length_a   1.000
_cell.length_b   1.000
_cell.length_c   1.000
_cell.angle_alpha   90.00
_cell.angle_beta   90.00
_cell.angle_gamma   90.00
#
_symmetry.space_group_name_H-M   'P 1'
#
loop_
_entity.id
_entity.type
_entity.pdbx_description
1 polymer ?
#
loop_
_entity_poly.entity_id
_entity_poly.type
_entity_poly.pdbx_seq_one_letter_code
_entity_poly.pdbx_strand_id
1 'polypeptide(L)'
;MKRTIRTKIMLMVFIPVIAAFLISGIGASQYFYRILESHTVMGEDQKLAQTARQLQYIQNNVINIAKQIVIDEQVQNLLREERNEDVLESLITERSVKQTLRTYINQFPYIYGVTIVSPEMDSYSSNQTEGKFNPEEEIWYTKFKDTGLYKGFSAPHIYTLEQGIQKKEVVSYIMSFKDIRNGKDILGDIILHAGVPEMEKYAKLDTGLLSGYALYDRGGNAIMH
;
A
#
# COMPACT_ATOMS: atom_id res chain seq x y z
N MET A 1 -68.21 27.97 -32.30
CA MET A 1 -68.42 26.59 -31.82
C MET A 1 -68.91 26.62 -30.38
N LYS A 2 -70.18 26.26 -30.11
CA LYS A 2 -70.71 26.15 -28.73
C LYS A 2 -70.15 24.88 -28.10
N ARG A 3 -69.22 25.05 -27.17
CA ARG A 3 -68.73 23.88 -26.35
C ARG A 3 -69.89 23.36 -25.53
N THR A 4 -70.30 22.11 -25.75
CA THR A 4 -71.38 21.45 -25.03
C THR A 4 -71.04 21.42 -23.52
N ILE A 5 -72.06 21.57 -22.66
CA ILE A 5 -71.92 21.57 -21.18
C ILE A 5 -71.07 20.37 -20.69
N ARG A 6 -71.24 19.24 -21.37
CA ARG A 6 -70.48 18.01 -21.12
C ARG A 6 -68.92 18.17 -21.22
N THR A 7 -68.48 18.95 -22.25
CA THR A 7 -67.08 19.24 -22.50
C THR A 7 -66.47 20.18 -21.39
N LYS A 8 -67.30 21.14 -20.92
CA LYS A 8 -66.87 22.03 -19.82
C LYS A 8 -66.68 21.27 -18.51
N ILE A 9 -67.62 20.38 -18.16
CA ILE A 9 -67.51 19.54 -16.92
C ILE A 9 -66.35 18.61 -17.01
N MET A 10 -66.13 17.97 -18.16
CA MET A 10 -65.02 17.09 -18.39
C MET A 10 -63.68 17.83 -18.24
N LEU A 11 -63.50 19.00 -18.81
CA LEU A 11 -62.29 19.82 -18.64
C LEU A 11 -62.08 20.28 -17.19
N MET A 12 -63.16 20.60 -16.46
CA MET A 12 -63.08 21.07 -15.06
C MET A 12 -62.64 20.01 -14.09
N VAL A 13 -62.84 18.72 -14.39
CA VAL A 13 -62.44 17.60 -13.60
C VAL A 13 -61.03 17.10 -14.04
N PHE A 14 -60.78 16.99 -15.34
CA PHE A 14 -59.52 16.43 -15.86
C PHE A 14 -58.31 17.34 -15.62
N ILE A 15 -58.46 18.67 -15.76
CA ILE A 15 -57.33 19.59 -15.57
C ILE A 15 -56.73 19.52 -14.17
N PRO A 16 -57.51 19.60 -13.06
CA PRO A 16 -56.93 19.50 -11.72
C PRO A 16 -56.36 18.11 -11.40
N VAL A 17 -56.94 17.04 -11.95
CA VAL A 17 -56.39 15.67 -11.78
C VAL A 17 -55.03 15.55 -12.47
N ILE A 18 -54.92 16.02 -13.72
CA ILE A 18 -53.63 16.00 -14.44
C ILE A 18 -52.60 16.89 -13.73
N ALA A 19 -53.02 18.09 -13.26
CA ALA A 19 -52.13 18.98 -12.52
C ALA A 19 -51.63 18.34 -11.23
N ALA A 20 -52.50 17.65 -10.47
CA ALA A 20 -52.12 16.94 -9.28
C ALA A 20 -51.12 15.80 -9.55
N PHE A 21 -51.32 15.04 -10.64
CA PHE A 21 -50.38 14.00 -11.08
C PHE A 21 -49.03 14.58 -11.48
N LEU A 22 -48.97 15.68 -12.19
CA LEU A 22 -47.74 16.35 -12.59
C LEU A 22 -46.98 16.87 -11.39
N ILE A 23 -47.64 17.53 -10.44
CA ILE A 23 -47.02 18.06 -9.22
C ILE A 23 -46.47 16.91 -8.36
N SER A 24 -47.26 15.85 -8.18
CA SER A 24 -46.85 14.66 -7.44
C SER A 24 -45.65 13.95 -8.10
N GLY A 25 -45.67 13.82 -9.45
CA GLY A 25 -44.60 13.21 -10.21
C GLY A 25 -43.28 13.98 -10.11
N ILE A 26 -43.34 15.32 -10.23
CA ILE A 26 -42.18 16.19 -10.09
C ILE A 26 -41.64 16.14 -8.64
N GLY A 27 -42.49 16.17 -7.61
CA GLY A 27 -42.12 16.08 -6.21
C GLY A 27 -41.45 14.75 -5.89
N ALA A 28 -42.03 13.64 -6.34
CA ALA A 28 -41.49 12.32 -6.18
C ALA A 28 -40.10 12.18 -6.85
N SER A 29 -39.98 12.68 -8.09
CA SER A 29 -38.73 12.64 -8.85
C SER A 29 -37.61 13.41 -8.11
N GLN A 30 -37.88 14.62 -7.63
CA GLN A 30 -36.89 15.41 -6.87
C GLN A 30 -36.52 14.77 -5.56
N TYR A 31 -37.48 14.14 -4.86
CA TYR A 31 -37.23 13.41 -3.64
C TYR A 31 -36.33 12.17 -3.87
N PHE A 32 -36.63 11.40 -4.90
CA PHE A 32 -35.81 10.25 -5.31
C PHE A 32 -34.39 10.67 -5.73
N TYR A 33 -34.24 11.75 -6.46
CA TYR A 33 -32.93 12.27 -6.85
C TYR A 33 -32.10 12.64 -5.64
N ARG A 34 -32.64 13.33 -4.66
CA ARG A 34 -31.92 13.69 -3.42
C ARG A 34 -31.54 12.48 -2.59
N ILE A 35 -32.41 11.47 -2.51
CA ILE A 35 -32.11 10.22 -1.78
C ILE A 35 -30.99 9.45 -2.49
N LEU A 36 -31.06 9.31 -3.81
CA LEU A 36 -30.04 8.63 -4.60
C LEU A 36 -28.69 9.33 -4.46
N GLU A 37 -28.64 10.63 -4.59
CA GLU A 37 -27.42 11.42 -4.44
C GLU A 37 -26.81 11.24 -3.03
N SER A 38 -27.61 11.36 -1.96
CA SER A 38 -27.13 11.19 -0.59
C SER A 38 -26.65 9.77 -0.31
N HIS A 39 -27.34 8.75 -0.81
CA HIS A 39 -26.92 7.35 -0.65
C HIS A 39 -25.66 7.00 -1.44
N THR A 40 -25.50 7.56 -2.63
CA THR A 40 -24.29 7.33 -3.45
C THR A 40 -23.08 7.96 -2.78
N VAL A 41 -23.17 9.22 -2.37
CA VAL A 41 -22.05 9.91 -1.68
C VAL A 41 -21.69 9.22 -0.37
N MET A 42 -22.66 8.86 0.49
CA MET A 42 -22.40 8.12 1.72
C MET A 42 -21.75 6.75 1.45
N GLY A 43 -22.18 6.06 0.40
CA GLY A 43 -21.60 4.77 0.00
C GLY A 43 -20.15 4.89 -0.43
N GLU A 44 -19.80 5.93 -1.19
CA GLU A 44 -18.45 6.19 -1.64
C GLU A 44 -17.52 6.59 -0.48
N ASP A 45 -17.97 7.45 0.42
CA ASP A 45 -17.22 7.83 1.62
C ASP A 45 -16.93 6.63 2.52
N GLN A 46 -17.89 5.72 2.69
CA GLN A 46 -17.69 4.49 3.45
C GLN A 46 -16.68 3.55 2.78
N LYS A 47 -16.71 3.41 1.46
CA LYS A 47 -15.74 2.62 0.71
C LYS A 47 -14.34 3.21 0.82
N LEU A 48 -14.19 4.53 0.65
CA LEU A 48 -12.91 5.22 0.83
C LEU A 48 -12.35 5.02 2.23
N ALA A 49 -13.18 5.20 3.26
CA ALA A 49 -12.78 4.98 4.65
C ALA A 49 -12.39 3.51 4.92
N GLN A 50 -13.07 2.55 4.30
CA GLN A 50 -12.72 1.13 4.40
C GLN A 50 -11.38 0.86 3.73
N THR A 51 -11.17 1.35 2.51
CA THR A 51 -9.93 1.21 1.76
C THR A 51 -8.74 1.83 2.50
N ALA A 52 -8.91 3.03 3.04
CA ALA A 52 -7.88 3.69 3.84
C ALA A 52 -7.50 2.85 5.07
N ARG A 53 -8.47 2.27 5.79
CA ARG A 53 -8.20 1.35 6.90
C ARG A 53 -7.45 0.10 6.47
N GLN A 54 -7.78 -0.47 5.31
CA GLN A 54 -7.08 -1.65 4.78
C GLN A 54 -5.63 -1.33 4.39
N LEU A 55 -5.39 -0.20 3.73
CA LEU A 55 -4.04 0.25 3.43
C LEU A 55 -3.22 0.51 4.70
N GLN A 56 -3.83 1.15 5.70
CA GLN A 56 -3.19 1.36 7.00
C GLN A 56 -2.86 0.03 7.70
N TYR A 57 -3.73 -0.97 7.59
CA TYR A 57 -3.46 -2.32 8.10
C TYR A 57 -2.27 -2.96 7.40
N ILE A 58 -2.17 -2.87 6.06
CA ILE A 58 -1.03 -3.36 5.28
C ILE A 58 0.26 -2.65 5.71
N GLN A 59 0.25 -1.32 5.81
CA GLN A 59 1.40 -0.54 6.28
C GLN A 59 1.86 -0.97 7.67
N ASN A 60 0.93 -1.12 8.60
CA ASN A 60 1.24 -1.56 9.96
C ASN A 60 1.83 -2.97 9.98
N ASN A 61 1.36 -3.87 9.12
CA ASN A 61 1.93 -5.21 9.00
C ASN A 61 3.37 -5.16 8.49
N VAL A 62 3.65 -4.38 7.44
CA VAL A 62 5.02 -4.19 6.92
C VAL A 62 5.94 -3.67 8.02
N ILE A 63 5.50 -2.66 8.76
CA ILE A 63 6.27 -2.10 9.89
C ILE A 63 6.50 -3.15 10.99
N ASN A 64 5.50 -3.94 11.33
CA ASN A 64 5.61 -4.95 12.38
C ASN A 64 6.54 -6.10 11.97
N ILE A 65 6.48 -6.52 10.70
CA ILE A 65 7.41 -7.53 10.16
C ILE A 65 8.85 -7.01 10.21
N ALA A 66 9.09 -5.76 9.80
CA ALA A 66 10.42 -5.15 9.92
C ALA A 66 10.92 -5.20 11.37
N LYS A 67 10.09 -4.82 12.34
CA LYS A 67 10.45 -4.88 13.76
C LYS A 67 10.74 -6.30 14.24
N GLN A 68 9.98 -7.31 13.78
CA GLN A 68 10.23 -8.71 14.15
C GLN A 68 11.57 -9.19 13.61
N ILE A 69 11.89 -8.86 12.35
CA ILE A 69 13.14 -9.28 11.72
C ILE A 69 14.35 -8.63 12.42
N VAL A 70 14.27 -7.34 12.77
CA VAL A 70 15.43 -6.65 13.39
C VAL A 70 15.73 -7.10 14.82
N ILE A 71 14.77 -7.71 15.52
CA ILE A 71 15.02 -8.30 16.84
C ILE A 71 15.37 -9.79 16.78
N ASP A 72 15.33 -10.38 15.58
CA ASP A 72 15.70 -11.77 15.40
C ASP A 72 17.18 -11.98 15.65
N GLU A 73 17.52 -12.94 16.52
CA GLU A 73 18.88 -13.16 16.96
C GLU A 73 19.81 -13.62 15.82
N GLN A 74 19.31 -14.40 14.87
CA GLN A 74 20.10 -14.83 13.72
C GLN A 74 20.48 -13.65 12.83
N VAL A 75 19.52 -12.73 12.58
CA VAL A 75 19.75 -11.51 11.82
C VAL A 75 20.77 -10.60 12.54
N GLN A 76 20.60 -10.44 13.85
CA GLN A 76 21.50 -9.63 14.66
C GLN A 76 22.93 -10.21 14.68
N ASN A 77 23.07 -11.53 14.79
CA ASN A 77 24.38 -12.19 14.82
C ASN A 77 25.10 -12.08 13.48
N LEU A 78 24.40 -12.29 12.35
CA LEU A 78 24.98 -12.12 11.01
C LEU A 78 25.70 -10.78 10.83
N LEU A 79 25.11 -9.71 11.37
CA LEU A 79 25.65 -8.36 11.20
C LEU A 79 26.69 -7.95 12.25
N ARG A 80 26.76 -8.69 13.37
CA ARG A 80 27.79 -8.48 14.42
C ARG A 80 29.07 -9.23 14.14
N GLU A 81 28.95 -10.40 13.51
CA GLU A 81 30.12 -11.20 13.20
C GLU A 81 30.94 -10.41 12.18
N GLU A 82 32.07 -9.88 12.64
CA GLU A 82 33.17 -9.52 11.74
C GLU A 82 33.37 -10.73 10.82
N ARG A 83 33.41 -10.50 9.50
CA ARG A 83 33.57 -11.56 8.49
C ARG A 83 34.62 -12.56 8.99
N ASN A 84 34.14 -13.71 9.48
CA ASN A 84 35.02 -14.82 9.78
C ASN A 84 35.79 -15.12 8.51
N GLU A 85 37.13 -15.33 8.64
CA GLU A 85 38.00 -15.71 7.52
C GLU A 85 37.57 -17.04 6.87
N ASP A 86 36.70 -17.81 7.56
CA ASP A 86 36.14 -19.05 7.03
C ASP A 86 34.92 -18.76 6.10
N VAL A 87 35.23 -18.80 4.80
CA VAL A 87 34.25 -18.62 3.73
C VAL A 87 33.06 -19.59 3.84
N LEU A 88 33.29 -20.81 4.35
CA LEU A 88 32.24 -21.81 4.46
C LEU A 88 31.22 -21.46 5.54
N GLU A 89 31.66 -20.99 6.67
CA GLU A 89 30.81 -20.58 7.78
C GLU A 89 29.97 -19.34 7.41
N SER A 90 30.60 -18.37 6.74
CA SER A 90 29.91 -17.20 6.21
C SER A 90 28.79 -17.56 5.24
N LEU A 91 29.01 -18.50 4.31
CA LEU A 91 27.98 -18.95 3.36
C LEU A 91 26.83 -19.70 4.06
N ILE A 92 27.10 -20.48 5.08
CA ILE A 92 26.08 -21.19 5.86
C ILE A 92 25.20 -20.19 6.61
N THR A 93 25.80 -19.21 7.26
CA THR A 93 25.11 -18.15 8.01
C THR A 93 24.25 -17.31 7.06
N GLU A 94 24.78 -16.87 5.94
CA GLU A 94 24.02 -16.13 4.92
C GLU A 94 22.79 -16.92 4.43
N ARG A 95 22.96 -18.22 4.14
CA ARG A 95 21.87 -19.08 3.70
C ARG A 95 20.79 -19.24 4.78
N SER A 96 21.20 -19.40 6.03
CA SER A 96 20.27 -19.50 7.17
C SER A 96 19.45 -18.24 7.33
N VAL A 97 20.09 -17.06 7.28
CA VAL A 97 19.41 -15.78 7.37
C VAL A 97 18.45 -15.58 6.19
N LYS A 98 18.87 -15.88 4.97
CA LYS A 98 17.96 -15.82 3.80
C LYS A 98 16.72 -16.71 3.99
N GLN A 99 16.87 -17.89 4.56
CA GLN A 99 15.74 -18.77 4.84
C GLN A 99 14.82 -18.19 5.93
N THR A 100 15.39 -17.63 6.97
CA THR A 100 14.64 -16.94 8.04
C THR A 100 13.85 -15.77 7.49
N LEU A 101 14.48 -14.91 6.69
CA LEU A 101 13.79 -13.79 6.02
C LEU A 101 12.61 -14.26 5.15
N ARG A 102 12.79 -15.36 4.39
CA ARG A 102 11.70 -15.95 3.59
C ARG A 102 10.53 -16.42 4.44
N THR A 103 10.80 -16.96 5.62
CA THR A 103 9.74 -17.41 6.53
C THR A 103 8.85 -16.25 6.98
N TYR A 104 9.44 -15.09 7.25
CA TYR A 104 8.69 -13.89 7.63
C TYR A 104 7.79 -13.37 6.50
N ILE A 105 8.28 -13.37 5.25
CA ILE A 105 7.55 -12.75 4.13
C ILE A 105 6.54 -13.69 3.46
N ASN A 106 6.73 -15.01 3.51
CA ASN A 106 5.85 -15.98 2.84
C ASN A 106 4.39 -15.92 3.32
N GLN A 107 4.13 -15.33 4.48
CA GLN A 107 2.79 -15.17 5.02
C GLN A 107 2.03 -13.98 4.40
N PHE A 108 2.74 -13.10 3.68
CA PHE A 108 2.22 -11.83 3.20
C PHE A 108 2.43 -11.70 1.68
N PRO A 109 1.42 -12.05 0.86
CA PRO A 109 1.57 -12.09 -0.60
C PRO A 109 1.92 -10.76 -1.26
N TYR A 110 1.71 -9.64 -0.56
CA TYR A 110 2.10 -8.30 -1.03
C TYR A 110 3.54 -7.93 -0.70
N ILE A 111 4.29 -8.76 0.05
CA ILE A 111 5.73 -8.53 0.30
C ILE A 111 6.53 -9.40 -0.66
N TYR A 112 7.26 -8.75 -1.55
CA TYR A 112 8.07 -9.44 -2.54
C TYR A 112 9.44 -9.83 -2.03
N GLY A 113 9.99 -9.13 -1.07
CA GLY A 113 11.31 -9.43 -0.53
C GLY A 113 11.69 -8.56 0.65
N VAL A 114 12.75 -9.02 1.31
CA VAL A 114 13.45 -8.29 2.36
C VAL A 114 14.91 -8.21 1.99
N THR A 115 15.48 -7.04 2.12
CA THR A 115 16.91 -6.79 1.97
C THR A 115 17.43 -6.18 3.28
N ILE A 116 18.56 -6.69 3.76
CA ILE A 116 19.29 -6.11 4.87
C ILE A 116 20.57 -5.52 4.30
N VAL A 117 20.90 -4.29 4.68
CA VAL A 117 22.10 -3.57 4.28
C VAL A 117 22.94 -3.33 5.51
N SER A 118 24.18 -3.83 5.53
CA SER A 118 25.12 -3.57 6.61
C SER A 118 25.67 -2.14 6.56
N PRO A 119 26.34 -1.64 7.61
CA PRO A 119 27.02 -0.35 7.56
C PRO A 119 28.12 -0.28 6.49
N GLU A 120 28.74 -1.41 6.16
CA GLU A 120 29.76 -1.55 5.12
C GLU A 120 29.18 -1.68 3.70
N MET A 121 27.86 -1.47 3.56
CA MET A 121 27.11 -1.59 2.30
C MET A 121 27.04 -3.01 1.72
N ASP A 122 27.34 -4.04 2.49
CA ASP A 122 26.99 -5.40 2.11
C ASP A 122 25.49 -5.64 2.19
N SER A 123 24.95 -6.39 1.25
CA SER A 123 23.50 -6.63 1.19
C SER A 123 23.15 -8.12 1.23
N TYR A 124 22.11 -8.43 2.00
CA TYR A 124 21.55 -9.77 2.16
C TYR A 124 20.07 -9.73 1.78
N SER A 125 19.68 -10.36 0.69
CA SER A 125 18.31 -10.33 0.20
C SER A 125 17.65 -11.71 0.23
N SER A 126 16.38 -11.75 0.63
CA SER A 126 15.61 -13.00 0.67
C SER A 126 15.38 -13.63 -0.70
N ASN A 127 15.35 -12.85 -1.79
CA ASN A 127 14.92 -13.29 -3.12
C ASN A 127 15.99 -13.18 -4.20
N GLN A 128 17.16 -12.63 -3.92
CA GLN A 128 18.21 -12.53 -4.93
C GLN A 128 19.04 -13.80 -4.94
N THR A 129 19.04 -14.50 -6.09
CA THR A 129 19.90 -15.66 -6.36
C THR A 129 21.19 -15.26 -7.08
N GLU A 130 21.16 -14.19 -7.87
CA GLU A 130 22.32 -13.65 -8.58
C GLU A 130 22.15 -12.14 -8.74
N GLY A 131 23.13 -11.38 -8.32
CA GLY A 131 23.15 -9.91 -8.34
C GLY A 131 22.88 -9.36 -6.94
N LYS A 132 23.93 -8.90 -6.27
CA LYS A 132 23.80 -8.23 -4.97
C LYS A 132 23.04 -6.92 -5.21
N PHE A 133 22.05 -6.65 -4.36
CA PHE A 133 21.50 -5.31 -4.22
C PHE A 133 22.68 -4.37 -3.93
N ASN A 134 22.88 -3.38 -4.79
CA ASN A 134 23.91 -2.37 -4.57
C ASN A 134 23.25 -1.09 -4.04
N PRO A 135 23.34 -0.82 -2.73
CA PRO A 135 22.68 0.33 -2.12
C PRO A 135 23.11 1.66 -2.73
N GLU A 136 24.36 1.76 -3.20
CA GLU A 136 24.92 3.00 -3.77
C GLU A 136 24.35 3.32 -5.16
N GLU A 137 23.95 2.30 -5.92
CA GLU A 137 23.38 2.47 -7.26
C GLU A 137 21.87 2.71 -7.23
N GLU A 138 21.20 2.42 -6.09
CA GLU A 138 19.76 2.56 -5.95
C GLU A 138 19.34 3.99 -5.58
N ILE A 139 18.98 4.76 -6.60
CA ILE A 139 18.62 6.20 -6.45
C ILE A 139 17.51 6.41 -5.41
N TRP A 140 16.52 5.51 -5.31
CA TRP A 140 15.44 5.63 -4.35
C TRP A 140 15.93 5.44 -2.91
N TYR A 141 16.92 4.56 -2.70
CA TYR A 141 17.50 4.31 -1.38
C TYR A 141 18.40 5.48 -0.94
N THR A 142 19.27 5.96 -1.83
CA THR A 142 20.13 7.12 -1.55
C THR A 142 19.30 8.37 -1.26
N LYS A 143 18.25 8.64 -2.05
CA LYS A 143 17.30 9.72 -1.75
C LYS A 143 16.64 9.59 -0.39
N PHE A 144 16.25 8.38 0.01
CA PHE A 144 15.71 8.17 1.34
C PHE A 144 16.73 8.47 2.43
N LYS A 145 17.97 8.02 2.28
CA LYS A 145 19.05 8.29 3.25
C LYS A 145 19.34 9.79 3.37
N ASP A 146 19.29 10.53 2.28
CA ASP A 146 19.49 12.00 2.25
C ASP A 146 18.43 12.75 3.05
N THR A 147 17.26 12.18 3.29
CA THR A 147 16.24 12.81 4.17
C THR A 147 16.65 12.83 5.64
N GLY A 148 17.65 12.05 6.04
CA GLY A 148 18.06 11.89 7.44
C GLY A 148 17.06 11.09 8.30
N LEU A 149 16.01 10.53 7.70
CA LEU A 149 15.04 9.70 8.42
C LEU A 149 15.63 8.34 8.73
N TYR A 150 15.38 7.85 9.95
CA TYR A 150 15.81 6.51 10.36
C TYR A 150 14.80 5.41 9.99
N LYS A 151 13.58 5.80 9.58
CA LYS A 151 12.55 4.88 9.08
C LYS A 151 11.51 5.62 8.25
N GLY A 152 10.95 4.95 7.25
CA GLY A 152 9.88 5.48 6.40
C GLY A 152 9.66 4.64 5.17
N PHE A 153 8.71 5.06 4.36
CA PHE A 153 8.47 4.48 3.04
C PHE A 153 9.20 5.28 1.97
N SER A 154 9.77 4.57 0.99
CA SER A 154 10.34 5.18 -0.21
C SER A 154 9.23 5.65 -1.17
N ALA A 155 9.59 6.47 -2.16
CA ALA A 155 8.77 6.63 -3.35
C ALA A 155 8.64 5.28 -4.12
N PRO A 156 7.59 5.10 -4.94
CA PRO A 156 7.47 3.94 -5.82
C PRO A 156 8.70 3.79 -6.72
N HIS A 157 9.15 2.55 -6.89
CA HIS A 157 10.31 2.22 -7.71
C HIS A 157 10.21 0.80 -8.24
N ILE A 158 11.10 0.44 -9.17
CA ILE A 158 11.13 -0.90 -9.75
C ILE A 158 12.04 -1.80 -8.93
N TYR A 159 11.48 -2.92 -8.50
CA TYR A 159 12.20 -4.01 -7.84
C TYR A 159 12.30 -5.20 -8.78
N THR A 160 13.49 -5.77 -8.90
CA THR A 160 13.75 -6.90 -9.78
C THR A 160 13.71 -8.19 -8.97
N LEU A 161 12.76 -9.06 -9.32
CA LEU A 161 12.60 -10.40 -8.75
C LEU A 161 13.35 -11.42 -9.60
N GLU A 162 13.79 -12.52 -8.96
CA GLU A 162 14.32 -13.72 -9.60
C GLU A 162 15.16 -13.52 -10.86
N GLN A 163 16.47 -13.49 -10.73
CA GLN A 163 17.44 -13.50 -11.85
C GLN A 163 17.26 -12.39 -12.91
N GLY A 164 16.64 -11.26 -12.53
CA GLY A 164 16.44 -10.16 -13.48
C GLY A 164 15.25 -10.31 -14.42
N ILE A 165 14.44 -11.38 -14.29
CA ILE A 165 13.37 -11.71 -15.24
C ILE A 165 12.09 -10.92 -14.97
N GLN A 166 11.73 -10.71 -13.69
CA GLN A 166 10.50 -10.01 -13.35
C GLN A 166 10.77 -8.66 -12.68
N LYS A 167 10.30 -7.61 -13.32
CA LYS A 167 10.30 -6.25 -12.76
C LYS A 167 8.92 -5.94 -12.19
N LYS A 168 8.89 -5.52 -10.94
CA LYS A 168 7.66 -5.18 -10.22
C LYS A 168 7.76 -3.80 -9.62
N GLU A 169 6.67 -3.06 -9.67
CA GLU A 169 6.56 -1.79 -8.97
C GLU A 169 6.32 -2.03 -7.48
N VAL A 170 7.15 -1.42 -6.66
CA VAL A 170 7.11 -1.57 -5.21
C VAL A 170 7.23 -0.23 -4.50
N VAL A 171 6.75 -0.22 -3.27
CA VAL A 171 7.07 0.77 -2.25
C VAL A 171 7.86 0.05 -1.18
N SER A 172 9.02 0.59 -0.81
CA SER A 172 9.88 -0.05 0.18
C SER A 172 9.81 0.67 1.52
N TYR A 173 9.58 -0.11 2.59
CA TYR A 173 9.75 0.37 3.95
C TYR A 173 11.19 0.16 4.39
N ILE A 174 11.85 1.24 4.79
CA ILE A 174 13.24 1.25 5.23
C ILE A 174 13.26 1.58 6.73
N MET A 175 14.06 0.86 7.48
CA MET A 175 14.26 1.14 8.90
C MET A 175 15.69 0.83 9.31
N SER A 176 16.42 1.84 9.78
CA SER A 176 17.71 1.64 10.44
C SER A 176 17.49 1.02 11.81
N PHE A 177 18.31 0.03 12.16
CA PHE A 177 18.19 -0.67 13.42
C PHE A 177 19.54 -0.80 14.14
N LYS A 178 19.44 -1.01 15.44
CA LYS A 178 20.58 -1.06 16.35
C LYS A 178 20.77 -2.43 16.94
N ASP A 179 21.98 -2.67 17.43
CA ASP A 179 22.29 -3.84 18.24
C ASP A 179 21.40 -3.86 19.51
N ILE A 180 20.59 -4.92 19.65
CA ILE A 180 19.72 -5.09 20.81
C ILE A 180 20.47 -5.31 22.11
N ARG A 181 21.75 -5.76 22.06
CA ARG A 181 22.56 -6.02 23.27
C ARG A 181 23.07 -4.73 23.90
N ASN A 182 23.43 -3.73 23.11
CA ASN A 182 23.98 -2.48 23.61
C ASN A 182 23.14 -1.23 23.31
N GLY A 183 22.23 -1.31 22.34
CA GLY A 183 21.31 -0.24 21.96
C GLY A 183 21.97 1.00 21.34
N LYS A 184 23.27 0.97 21.08
CA LYS A 184 24.05 2.11 20.60
C LYS A 184 24.47 1.96 19.14
N ASP A 185 25.07 0.81 18.80
CA ASP A 185 25.66 0.60 17.49
C ASP A 185 24.57 0.34 16.44
N ILE A 186 24.65 1.04 15.32
CA ILE A 186 23.77 0.79 14.17
C ILE A 186 24.30 -0.43 13.45
N LEU A 187 23.49 -1.47 13.35
CA LEU A 187 23.83 -2.70 12.65
C LEU A 187 23.47 -2.67 11.17
N GLY A 188 22.65 -1.73 10.73
CA GLY A 188 22.31 -1.62 9.34
C GLY A 188 20.90 -1.11 9.10
N ASP A 189 20.44 -1.29 7.87
CA ASP A 189 19.09 -0.97 7.43
C ASP A 189 18.36 -2.25 7.02
N ILE A 190 17.10 -2.37 7.40
CA ILE A 190 16.19 -3.36 6.84
C ILE A 190 15.27 -2.68 5.83
N ILE A 191 15.07 -3.33 4.70
CA ILE A 191 14.24 -2.87 3.59
C ILE A 191 13.23 -3.95 3.25
N LEU A 192 11.94 -3.65 3.39
CA LEU A 192 10.85 -4.53 2.97
C LEU A 192 10.23 -3.98 1.69
N HIS A 193 10.24 -4.78 0.63
CA HIS A 193 9.70 -4.43 -0.69
C HIS A 193 8.25 -4.89 -0.80
N ALA A 194 7.30 -3.96 -0.75
CA ALA A 194 5.87 -4.24 -0.88
C ALA A 194 5.38 -3.91 -2.29
N GLY A 195 4.76 -4.89 -2.96
CA GLY A 195 4.24 -4.75 -4.31
C GLY A 195 3.01 -3.84 -4.35
N VAL A 196 3.06 -2.79 -5.17
CA VAL A 196 1.95 -1.84 -5.32
C VAL A 196 0.69 -2.53 -5.83
N PRO A 197 0.73 -3.34 -6.93
CA PRO A 197 -0.47 -4.01 -7.44
C PRO A 197 -1.11 -4.98 -6.44
N GLU A 198 -0.29 -5.68 -5.65
CA GLU A 198 -0.80 -6.61 -4.63
C GLU A 198 -1.40 -5.86 -3.44
N MET A 199 -0.81 -4.74 -3.02
CA MET A 199 -1.39 -3.87 -1.99
C MET A 199 -2.75 -3.34 -2.43
N GLU A 200 -2.88 -2.87 -3.68
CA GLU A 200 -4.14 -2.42 -4.28
C GLU A 200 -5.20 -3.53 -4.26
N LYS A 201 -4.84 -4.71 -4.73
CA LYS A 201 -5.72 -5.88 -4.73
C LYS A 201 -6.19 -6.26 -3.32
N TYR A 202 -5.28 -6.23 -2.33
CA TYR A 202 -5.62 -6.51 -0.93
C TYR A 202 -6.46 -5.42 -0.30
N ALA A 203 -6.22 -4.16 -0.64
CA ALA A 203 -7.04 -3.04 -0.20
C ALA A 203 -8.40 -2.99 -0.90
N LYS A 204 -8.66 -3.88 -1.87
CA LYS A 204 -9.88 -3.89 -2.70
C LYS A 204 -10.15 -2.52 -3.33
N LEU A 205 -9.09 -1.88 -3.81
CA LEU A 205 -9.21 -0.66 -4.59
C LEU A 205 -9.97 -1.01 -5.87
N ASP A 206 -11.22 -0.58 -5.94
CA ASP A 206 -12.03 -0.69 -7.15
C ASP A 206 -11.65 0.46 -8.08
N THR A 207 -10.61 0.23 -8.88
CA THR A 207 -10.08 1.23 -9.84
C THR A 207 -11.07 1.60 -10.94
N GLY A 208 -12.19 0.89 -11.04
CA GLY A 208 -13.22 1.16 -12.06
C GLY A 208 -14.10 2.38 -11.77
N LEU A 209 -14.16 2.85 -10.53
CA LEU A 209 -14.99 4.00 -10.12
C LEU A 209 -14.18 5.25 -9.76
N LEU A 210 -12.90 5.12 -9.52
CA LEU A 210 -12.01 6.22 -9.18
C LEU A 210 -11.14 6.55 -10.38
N SER A 211 -11.33 7.72 -10.96
CA SER A 211 -10.52 8.24 -12.08
C SER A 211 -9.06 8.55 -11.70
N GLY A 212 -8.68 8.28 -10.46
CA GLY A 212 -7.36 8.39 -9.89
C GLY A 212 -7.44 8.51 -8.37
N TYR A 213 -6.47 7.92 -7.69
CA TYR A 213 -6.26 8.12 -6.26
C TYR A 213 -4.76 8.33 -6.03
N ALA A 214 -4.43 9.09 -5.00
CA ALA A 214 -3.06 9.24 -4.57
C ALA A 214 -2.99 9.00 -3.06
N LEU A 215 -2.04 8.17 -2.65
CA LEU A 215 -1.74 7.93 -1.25
C LEU A 215 -0.49 8.74 -0.88
N TYR A 216 -0.60 9.54 0.16
CA TYR A 216 0.50 10.35 0.67
C TYR A 216 0.92 9.88 2.06
N ASP A 217 2.21 9.98 2.37
CA ASP A 217 2.69 9.84 3.73
C ASP A 217 2.28 11.07 4.58
N ARG A 218 2.61 11.05 5.87
CA ARG A 218 2.35 12.19 6.76
C ARG A 218 3.17 13.44 6.39
N GLY A 219 4.21 13.29 5.60
CA GLY A 219 5.05 14.37 5.09
C GLY A 219 4.55 14.98 3.78
N GLY A 220 3.47 14.41 3.20
CA GLY A 220 2.91 14.85 1.91
C GLY A 220 3.60 14.26 0.69
N ASN A 221 4.45 13.23 0.86
CA ASN A 221 5.08 12.54 -0.27
C ASN A 221 4.14 11.48 -0.84
N ALA A 222 3.99 11.41 -2.16
CA ALA A 222 3.18 10.40 -2.81
C ALA A 222 3.79 9.00 -2.60
N ILE A 223 2.99 8.09 -2.04
CA ILE A 223 3.33 6.68 -1.87
C ILE A 223 2.77 5.87 -3.03
N MET A 224 1.57 6.21 -3.52
CA MET A 224 0.87 5.57 -4.63
C MET A 224 0.02 6.60 -5.37
N HIS A 225 -0.16 6.44 -6.68
CA HIS A 225 -1.06 7.26 -7.51
C HIS A 225 -1.47 6.52 -8.79
#